data_1c86b06317e8b07cbeb443f13d80a2a9
#
_entry.id   1c86b06317e8b07cbeb443f13d80a2a9
#
_cell.length_a   1.000
_cell.length_b   1.000
_cell.length_c   1.000
_cell.angle_alpha   90.00
_cell.angle_beta   90.00
_cell.angle_gamma   90.00
#
_symmetry.space_group_name_H-M   'P 1'
#
loop_
_entity.id
_entity.type
_entity.pdbx_description
1 polymer ?
#
loop_
_entity_poly.entity_id
_entity_poly.type
_entity_poly.pdbx_seq_one_letter_code
_entity_poly.pdbx_strand_id
1 'polypeptide(L)'
;MTRIAILGGGLSGRLTALQLAEQGYQIVLFDKGCRRGENAAAYVAAAMLAPAAEAVEATPEVIRLGRQSIPLWRGIRCRLNTHTMMQENGSLIVWHGQDKPLSSEFVRHLKRGGVADDEIVRWRADEIAEREPQLGGRFSDGIYLPTEGQLDGRQILSALADALDELNVPCHWEHECAPEDLQT
;
A
#
# COMPACT_ATOMS: atom_id res chain seq x y z
N MET A 1 -14.13 30.25 4.11
CA MET A 1 -13.64 28.91 3.70
C MET A 1 -13.19 28.17 4.95
N THR A 2 -13.49 26.89 5.05
CA THR A 2 -13.05 26.08 6.21
C THR A 2 -11.54 25.83 6.10
N ARG A 3 -10.81 26.13 7.16
CA ARG A 3 -9.37 25.83 7.28
C ARG A 3 -9.22 24.50 8.04
N ILE A 4 -8.36 23.62 7.56
CA ILE A 4 -8.14 22.28 8.14
C ILE A 4 -6.66 22.10 8.39
N ALA A 5 -6.30 21.81 9.66
CA ALA A 5 -4.94 21.39 10.00
C ALA A 5 -4.86 19.85 10.03
N ILE A 6 -3.83 19.30 9.41
CA ILE A 6 -3.54 17.87 9.42
C ILE A 6 -2.27 17.65 10.24
N LEU A 7 -2.38 16.86 11.29
CA LEU A 7 -1.27 16.52 12.17
C LEU A 7 -0.77 15.12 11.81
N GLY A 8 0.45 15.07 11.27
CA GLY A 8 1.12 13.87 10.76
C GLY A 8 1.19 13.82 9.24
N GLY A 9 2.41 13.93 8.71
CA GLY A 9 2.76 13.88 7.28
C GLY A 9 3.20 12.50 6.80
N GLY A 10 2.70 11.43 7.43
CA GLY A 10 2.81 10.08 6.90
C GLY A 10 1.91 9.87 5.68
N LEU A 11 1.79 8.62 5.22
CA LEU A 11 1.01 8.30 4.02
C LEU A 11 -0.43 8.79 4.09
N SER A 12 -1.13 8.49 5.19
CA SER A 12 -2.54 8.89 5.38
C SER A 12 -2.72 10.39 5.42
N GLY A 13 -1.84 11.12 6.14
CA GLY A 13 -1.93 12.58 6.23
C GLY A 13 -1.71 13.27 4.89
N ARG A 14 -0.71 12.83 4.10
CA ARG A 14 -0.45 13.37 2.75
C ARG A 14 -1.60 13.09 1.79
N LEU A 15 -2.16 11.88 1.79
CA LEU A 15 -3.32 11.53 0.96
C LEU A 15 -4.56 12.35 1.35
N THR A 16 -4.81 12.53 2.65
CA THR A 16 -5.92 13.34 3.13
C THR A 16 -5.73 14.81 2.73
N ALA A 17 -4.52 15.35 2.91
CA ALA A 17 -4.19 16.72 2.51
C ALA A 17 -4.41 16.93 1.01
N LEU A 18 -3.89 16.02 0.18
CA LEU A 18 -4.05 16.07 -1.27
C LEU A 18 -5.52 16.09 -1.68
N GLN A 19 -6.31 15.12 -1.18
CA GLN A 19 -7.73 15.02 -1.53
C GLN A 19 -8.54 16.24 -1.10
N LEU A 20 -8.30 16.78 0.08
CA LEU A 20 -9.01 17.95 0.57
C LEU A 20 -8.57 19.22 -0.16
N ALA A 21 -7.29 19.37 -0.49
CA ALA A 21 -6.79 20.49 -1.27
C ALA A 21 -7.39 20.51 -2.71
N GLU A 22 -7.45 19.33 -3.36
CA GLU A 22 -8.12 19.18 -4.67
C GLU A 22 -9.62 19.55 -4.64
N GLN A 23 -10.27 19.41 -3.48
CA GLN A 23 -11.66 19.84 -3.26
C GLN A 23 -11.80 21.33 -2.90
N GLY A 24 -10.70 22.08 -2.83
CA GLY A 24 -10.70 23.52 -2.58
C GLY A 24 -10.71 23.91 -1.08
N TYR A 25 -10.47 22.98 -0.17
CA TYR A 25 -10.28 23.33 1.23
C TYR A 25 -8.92 24.00 1.47
N GLN A 26 -8.86 24.89 2.45
CA GLN A 26 -7.59 25.48 2.89
C GLN A 26 -6.91 24.52 3.88
N ILE A 27 -5.84 23.87 3.45
CA ILE A 27 -5.13 22.87 4.22
C ILE A 27 -3.79 23.44 4.73
N VAL A 28 -3.41 23.03 5.93
CA VAL A 28 -2.04 23.13 6.45
C VAL A 28 -1.66 21.78 7.02
N LEU A 29 -0.46 21.30 6.74
CA LEU A 29 0.05 20.03 7.23
C LEU A 29 1.25 20.27 8.16
N PHE A 30 1.26 19.58 9.31
CA PHE A 30 2.36 19.57 10.25
C PHE A 30 2.89 18.16 10.43
N ASP A 31 4.20 18.00 10.39
CA ASP A 31 4.85 16.72 10.72
C ASP A 31 6.16 16.97 11.48
N LYS A 32 6.37 16.20 12.54
CA LYS A 32 7.62 16.23 13.32
C LYS A 32 8.82 15.64 12.60
N GLY A 33 8.58 14.84 11.58
CA GLY A 33 9.62 14.25 10.73
C GLY A 33 9.94 15.11 9.51
N CYS A 34 10.96 14.68 8.77
CA CYS A 34 11.39 15.37 7.57
C CYS A 34 10.42 15.15 6.38
N ARG A 35 10.55 16.03 5.39
CA ARG A 35 9.75 15.97 4.14
C ARG A 35 9.83 14.60 3.43
N ARG A 36 10.94 13.87 3.52
CA ARG A 36 11.11 12.54 2.93
C ARG A 36 10.25 11.48 3.61
N GLY A 37 9.80 11.73 4.85
CA GLY A 37 8.97 10.83 5.62
C GLY A 37 9.72 9.60 6.16
N GLU A 38 11.02 9.73 6.44
CA GLU A 38 11.90 8.63 6.89
C GLU A 38 11.39 7.95 8.17
N ASN A 39 10.65 8.69 9.00
CA ASN A 39 10.04 8.19 10.24
C ASN A 39 8.60 7.63 10.03
N ALA A 40 8.07 7.70 8.82
CA ALA A 40 6.74 7.17 8.53
C ALA A 40 6.80 5.65 8.32
N ALA A 41 5.77 4.94 8.80
CA ALA A 41 5.66 3.50 8.59
C ALA A 41 5.73 3.10 7.10
N ALA A 42 5.14 3.91 6.22
CA ALA A 42 5.18 3.68 4.78
C ALA A 42 6.59 3.76 4.15
N TYR A 43 7.55 4.41 4.82
CA TYR A 43 8.94 4.51 4.33
C TYR A 43 9.69 3.18 4.46
N VAL A 44 9.38 2.38 5.48
CA VAL A 44 10.02 1.10 5.78
C VAL A 44 9.18 -0.11 5.38
N ALA A 45 7.89 0.10 5.11
CA ALA A 45 6.97 -0.95 4.71
C ALA A 45 7.29 -1.45 3.29
N ALA A 46 7.01 -2.73 3.03
CA ALA A 46 7.12 -3.31 1.69
C ALA A 46 6.10 -2.73 0.69
N ALA A 47 5.09 -2.00 1.18
CA ALA A 47 4.03 -1.34 0.41
C ALA A 47 3.29 -2.30 -0.55
N MET A 48 3.08 -3.53 -0.10
CA MET A 48 2.30 -4.52 -0.83
C MET A 48 0.82 -4.10 -0.90
N LEU A 49 0.24 -4.28 -2.07
CA LEU A 49 -1.19 -4.17 -2.32
C LEU A 49 -1.75 -5.60 -2.43
N ALA A 50 -1.84 -6.26 -1.29
CA ALA A 50 -2.04 -7.71 -1.20
C ALA A 50 -3.28 -8.09 -0.36
N PRO A 51 -4.48 -7.58 -0.69
CA PRO A 51 -5.67 -7.79 0.11
C PRO A 51 -6.10 -9.27 0.24
N ALA A 52 -5.79 -10.09 -0.75
CA ALA A 52 -6.11 -11.51 -0.70
C ALA A 52 -5.12 -12.26 0.22
N ALA A 53 -3.82 -12.00 0.12
CA ALA A 53 -2.82 -12.63 1.00
C ALA A 53 -3.06 -12.29 2.47
N GLU A 54 -3.55 -11.07 2.77
CA GLU A 54 -3.91 -10.63 4.13
C GLU A 54 -5.17 -11.33 4.70
N ALA A 55 -5.94 -12.05 3.87
CA ALA A 55 -7.17 -12.73 4.29
C ALA A 55 -6.95 -13.81 5.36
N VAL A 56 -5.71 -14.19 5.62
CA VAL A 56 -5.34 -15.11 6.70
C VAL A 56 -5.62 -14.50 8.08
N GLU A 57 -5.38 -13.20 8.24
CA GLU A 57 -5.47 -12.48 9.51
C GLU A 57 -6.49 -11.33 9.49
N ALA A 58 -6.79 -10.79 8.31
CA ALA A 58 -7.67 -9.64 8.16
C ALA A 58 -9.16 -10.01 8.20
N THR A 59 -9.99 -9.05 8.66
CA THR A 59 -11.44 -9.20 8.56
C THR A 59 -11.93 -9.03 7.12
N PRO A 60 -13.11 -9.55 6.76
CA PRO A 60 -13.68 -9.37 5.42
C PRO A 60 -13.81 -7.91 4.99
N GLU A 61 -14.05 -7.00 5.93
CA GLU A 61 -14.12 -5.56 5.66
C GLU A 61 -12.77 -5.00 5.23
N VAL A 62 -11.68 -5.41 5.87
CA VAL A 62 -10.31 -4.98 5.52
C VAL A 62 -9.95 -5.48 4.13
N ILE A 63 -10.27 -6.74 3.81
CA ILE A 63 -10.04 -7.32 2.48
C ILE A 63 -10.82 -6.54 1.42
N ARG A 64 -12.10 -6.25 1.67
CA ARG A 64 -12.95 -5.47 0.77
C ARG A 64 -12.36 -4.07 0.51
N LEU A 65 -11.94 -3.36 1.56
CA LEU A 65 -11.30 -2.04 1.45
C LEU A 65 -9.96 -2.13 0.71
N GLY A 66 -9.17 -3.16 1.00
CA GLY A 66 -7.91 -3.42 0.31
C GLY A 66 -8.10 -3.62 -1.20
N ARG A 67 -9.09 -4.41 -1.61
CA ARG A 67 -9.43 -4.57 -3.03
C ARG A 67 -9.87 -3.26 -3.69
N GLN A 68 -10.61 -2.41 -2.98
CA GLN A 68 -10.99 -1.09 -3.48
C GLN A 68 -9.80 -0.13 -3.56
N SER A 69 -8.76 -0.32 -2.76
CA SER A 69 -7.59 0.56 -2.73
C SER A 69 -6.75 0.48 -4.01
N ILE A 70 -6.67 -0.68 -4.66
CA ILE A 70 -5.82 -0.89 -5.85
C ILE A 70 -6.22 0.06 -7.00
N PRO A 71 -7.50 0.09 -7.45
CA PRO A 71 -7.91 1.04 -8.48
C PRO A 71 -7.80 2.51 -8.04
N LEU A 72 -7.97 2.80 -6.74
CA LEU A 72 -7.74 4.15 -6.22
C LEU A 72 -6.28 4.56 -6.34
N TRP A 73 -5.34 3.66 -6.04
CA TRP A 73 -3.91 3.91 -6.21
C TRP A 73 -3.52 4.17 -7.67
N ARG A 74 -4.10 3.43 -8.63
CA ARG A 74 -3.92 3.74 -10.06
C ARG A 74 -4.35 5.19 -10.36
N GLY A 75 -5.55 5.59 -9.89
CA GLY A 75 -6.07 6.93 -10.07
C GLY A 75 -5.21 8.02 -9.41
N ILE A 76 -4.74 7.78 -8.18
CA ILE A 76 -3.84 8.69 -7.48
C ILE A 76 -2.54 8.84 -8.26
N ARG A 77 -1.88 7.73 -8.60
CA ARG A 77 -0.60 7.73 -9.33
C ARG A 77 -0.69 8.48 -10.67
N CYS A 78 -1.79 8.33 -11.40
CA CYS A 78 -1.98 9.05 -12.67
C CYS A 78 -2.09 10.57 -12.52
N ARG A 79 -2.39 11.07 -11.33
CA ARG A 79 -2.46 12.51 -11.03
C ARG A 79 -1.15 13.09 -10.48
N LEU A 80 -0.22 12.23 -10.07
CA LEU A 80 1.09 12.67 -9.60
C LEU A 80 2.01 12.93 -10.80
N ASN A 81 2.64 14.11 -10.85
CA ASN A 81 3.60 14.46 -11.90
C ASN A 81 4.93 13.71 -11.73
N THR A 82 5.26 13.33 -10.50
CA THR A 82 6.45 12.54 -10.20
C THR A 82 6.19 11.05 -10.47
N HIS A 83 7.05 10.42 -11.26
CA HIS A 83 6.96 8.98 -11.54
C HIS A 83 7.10 8.16 -10.25
N THR A 84 6.19 7.23 -10.06
CA THR A 84 6.21 6.28 -8.94
C THR A 84 6.03 4.86 -9.42
N MET A 85 6.78 3.93 -8.86
CA MET A 85 6.65 2.52 -9.18
C MET A 85 5.33 1.98 -8.63
N MET A 86 4.58 1.33 -9.49
CA MET A 86 3.43 0.49 -9.15
C MET A 86 3.44 -0.73 -10.06
N GLN A 87 3.42 -1.89 -9.48
CA GLN A 87 3.32 -3.18 -10.18
C GLN A 87 2.04 -3.88 -9.76
N GLU A 88 1.37 -4.51 -10.71
CA GLU A 88 0.16 -5.31 -10.52
C GLU A 88 0.38 -6.70 -11.13
N ASN A 89 1.51 -7.29 -10.78
CA ASN A 89 1.96 -8.59 -11.29
C ASN A 89 1.60 -9.74 -10.36
N GLY A 90 0.69 -9.50 -9.41
CA GLY A 90 0.27 -10.48 -8.42
C GLY A 90 1.27 -10.68 -7.28
N SER A 91 0.94 -11.62 -6.41
CA SER A 91 1.80 -12.11 -5.32
C SER A 91 1.99 -13.61 -5.43
N LEU A 92 3.21 -14.08 -5.22
CA LEU A 92 3.52 -15.50 -5.18
C LEU A 92 3.86 -15.92 -3.74
N ILE A 93 3.06 -16.82 -3.19
CA ILE A 93 3.26 -17.42 -1.88
C ILE A 93 3.89 -18.79 -2.08
N VAL A 94 5.09 -19.00 -1.53
CA VAL A 94 5.82 -20.25 -1.59
C VAL A 94 6.10 -20.78 -0.19
N TRP A 95 6.33 -22.09 -0.08
CA TRP A 95 6.63 -22.75 1.20
C TRP A 95 7.62 -23.88 1.02
N HIS A 96 8.34 -24.21 2.06
CA HIS A 96 9.19 -25.40 2.09
C HIS A 96 8.36 -26.68 2.27
N GLY A 97 8.89 -27.81 1.82
CA GLY A 97 8.16 -29.09 1.84
C GLY A 97 7.61 -29.49 3.22
N GLN A 98 8.30 -29.13 4.30
CA GLN A 98 7.85 -29.35 5.69
C GLN A 98 6.60 -28.53 6.06
N ASP A 99 6.38 -27.39 5.41
CA ASP A 99 5.28 -26.46 5.70
C ASP A 99 4.05 -26.72 4.80
N LYS A 100 4.09 -27.78 3.98
CA LYS A 100 3.00 -28.13 3.06
C LYS A 100 1.61 -28.25 3.73
N PRO A 101 1.46 -28.75 4.98
CA PRO A 101 0.16 -28.76 5.66
C PRO A 101 -0.43 -27.35 5.84
N LEU A 102 0.43 -26.33 6.10
CA LEU A 102 0.03 -24.92 6.28
C LEU A 102 -0.52 -24.32 4.99
N SER A 103 -0.04 -24.74 3.82
CA SER A 103 -0.54 -24.27 2.55
C SER A 103 -2.03 -24.57 2.33
N SER A 104 -2.50 -25.71 2.78
CA SER A 104 -3.92 -26.08 2.68
C SER A 104 -4.79 -25.25 3.64
N GLU A 105 -4.25 -24.90 4.80
CA GLU A 105 -4.89 -24.00 5.74
C GLU A 105 -4.95 -22.56 5.18
N PHE A 106 -3.86 -22.09 4.60
CA PHE A 106 -3.79 -20.81 3.93
C PHE A 106 -4.88 -20.67 2.85
N VAL A 107 -5.03 -21.67 1.95
CA VAL A 107 -6.10 -21.68 0.94
C VAL A 107 -7.49 -21.61 1.56
N ARG A 108 -7.71 -22.32 2.66
CA ARG A 108 -9.00 -22.24 3.37
C ARG A 108 -9.28 -20.83 3.92
N HIS A 109 -8.24 -20.15 4.41
CA HIS A 109 -8.37 -18.78 4.88
C HIS A 109 -8.66 -17.82 3.74
N LEU A 110 -7.97 -17.93 2.59
CA LEU A 110 -8.27 -17.14 1.40
C LEU A 110 -9.76 -17.25 1.02
N LYS A 111 -10.28 -18.48 0.94
CA LYS A 111 -11.69 -18.73 0.60
C LYS A 111 -12.67 -18.17 1.63
N ARG A 112 -12.36 -18.30 2.94
CA ARG A 112 -13.17 -17.69 4.01
C ARG A 112 -13.16 -16.17 3.93
N GLY A 113 -12.05 -15.57 3.52
CA GLY A 113 -11.90 -14.13 3.26
C GLY A 113 -12.57 -13.65 1.98
N GLY A 114 -13.27 -14.55 1.23
CA GLY A 114 -13.99 -14.21 0.01
C GLY A 114 -13.12 -14.10 -1.23
N VAL A 115 -11.93 -14.73 -1.23
CA VAL A 115 -11.11 -14.88 -2.44
C VAL A 115 -11.72 -15.99 -3.30
N ALA A 116 -12.03 -15.67 -4.55
CA ALA A 116 -12.65 -16.61 -5.48
C ALA A 116 -11.67 -17.70 -5.96
N ASP A 117 -12.18 -18.86 -6.36
CA ASP A 117 -11.34 -19.99 -6.75
C ASP A 117 -10.47 -19.70 -7.98
N ASP A 118 -10.93 -18.87 -8.89
CA ASP A 118 -10.21 -18.42 -10.09
C ASP A 118 -9.13 -17.35 -9.78
N GLU A 119 -9.17 -16.74 -8.61
CA GLU A 119 -8.11 -15.85 -8.10
C GLU A 119 -6.99 -16.62 -7.38
N ILE A 120 -7.12 -17.93 -7.16
CA ILE A 120 -6.15 -18.78 -6.44
C ILE A 120 -5.50 -19.74 -7.44
N VAL A 121 -4.40 -19.32 -8.03
CA VAL A 121 -3.69 -20.10 -9.06
C VAL A 121 -2.56 -20.89 -8.43
N ARG A 122 -2.55 -22.21 -8.61
CA ARG A 122 -1.42 -23.05 -8.17
C ARG A 122 -0.34 -23.06 -9.25
N TRP A 123 0.88 -22.76 -8.84
CA TRP A 123 2.08 -22.95 -9.65
C TRP A 123 2.89 -24.13 -9.15
N ARG A 124 3.41 -24.93 -10.08
CA ARG A 124 4.35 -26.02 -9.83
C ARG A 124 5.79 -25.52 -9.95
N ALA A 125 6.75 -26.36 -9.60
CA ALA A 125 8.16 -26.03 -9.61
C ALA A 125 8.68 -25.51 -10.96
N ASP A 126 8.20 -26.08 -12.07
CA ASP A 126 8.51 -25.66 -13.43
C ASP A 126 7.96 -24.26 -13.75
N GLU A 127 6.71 -24.00 -13.39
CA GLU A 127 6.09 -22.68 -13.57
C GLU A 127 6.77 -21.60 -12.70
N ILE A 128 7.14 -21.95 -11.46
CA ILE A 128 7.90 -21.05 -10.59
C ILE A 128 9.27 -20.75 -11.19
N ALA A 129 9.99 -21.77 -11.67
CA ALA A 129 11.32 -21.59 -12.26
C ALA A 129 11.30 -20.76 -13.55
N GLU A 130 10.23 -20.89 -14.35
CA GLU A 130 10.06 -20.12 -15.58
C GLU A 130 9.78 -18.64 -15.31
N ARG A 131 8.90 -18.35 -14.36
CA ARG A 131 8.40 -16.98 -14.09
C ARG A 131 9.24 -16.24 -13.07
N GLU A 132 9.79 -16.97 -12.10
CA GLU A 132 10.67 -16.46 -11.04
C GLU A 132 11.97 -17.28 -10.99
N PRO A 133 12.89 -17.08 -11.96
CA PRO A 133 14.11 -17.91 -12.09
C PRO A 133 14.96 -17.95 -10.82
N GLN A 134 14.94 -16.89 -10.01
CA GLN A 134 15.70 -16.84 -8.76
C GLN A 134 15.15 -17.78 -7.68
N LEU A 135 13.90 -18.23 -7.81
CA LEU A 135 13.25 -19.20 -6.92
C LEU A 135 13.32 -20.63 -7.46
N GLY A 136 13.79 -20.80 -8.70
CA GLY A 136 13.90 -22.10 -9.35
C GLY A 136 14.69 -23.12 -8.52
N GLY A 137 14.15 -24.34 -8.39
CA GLY A 137 14.74 -25.43 -7.63
C GLY A 137 14.63 -25.30 -6.10
N ARG A 138 14.08 -24.20 -5.57
CA ARG A 138 13.92 -23.99 -4.13
C ARG A 138 12.56 -24.45 -3.61
N PHE A 139 11.52 -24.31 -4.44
CA PHE A 139 10.13 -24.59 -4.05
C PHE A 139 9.48 -25.52 -5.06
N SER A 140 8.73 -26.49 -4.55
CA SER A 140 8.05 -27.50 -5.39
C SER A 140 6.69 -27.02 -5.90
N ASP A 141 6.07 -26.12 -5.17
CA ASP A 141 4.76 -25.56 -5.51
C ASP A 141 4.54 -24.23 -4.76
N GLY A 142 3.59 -23.43 -5.26
CA GLY A 142 3.21 -22.13 -4.71
C GLY A 142 1.79 -21.77 -5.07
N ILE A 143 1.30 -20.68 -4.47
CA ILE A 143 0.02 -20.06 -4.81
C ILE A 143 0.31 -18.67 -5.35
N TYR A 144 -0.18 -18.42 -6.54
CA TYR A 144 -0.14 -17.12 -7.19
C TYR A 144 -1.51 -16.45 -7.10
N LEU A 145 -1.53 -15.20 -6.64
CA LEU A 145 -2.71 -14.35 -6.49
C LEU A 145 -2.61 -13.20 -7.49
N PRO A 146 -3.26 -13.31 -8.67
CA PRO A 146 -3.01 -12.41 -9.81
C PRO A 146 -3.54 -10.97 -9.61
N THR A 147 -4.44 -10.76 -8.67
CA THR A 147 -5.10 -9.46 -8.47
C THR A 147 -4.36 -8.53 -7.52
N GLU A 148 -3.17 -8.90 -7.11
CA GLU A 148 -2.34 -8.17 -6.16
C GLU A 148 -1.23 -7.36 -6.83
N GLY A 149 -0.57 -6.52 -6.03
CA GLY A 149 0.49 -5.67 -6.53
C GLY A 149 1.38 -5.08 -5.44
N GLN A 150 2.15 -4.08 -5.84
CA GLN A 150 3.09 -3.40 -4.95
C GLN A 150 3.31 -1.96 -5.41
N LEU A 151 3.57 -1.08 -4.45
CA LEU A 151 4.05 0.28 -4.66
C LEU A 151 5.48 0.43 -4.11
N ASP A 152 6.19 1.48 -4.52
CA ASP A 152 7.34 1.96 -3.76
C ASP A 152 6.89 3.02 -2.77
N GLY A 153 6.86 2.66 -1.47
CA GLY A 153 6.40 3.53 -0.41
C GLY A 153 7.20 4.83 -0.30
N ARG A 154 8.51 4.80 -0.56
CA ARG A 154 9.39 5.98 -0.50
C ARG A 154 9.13 6.93 -1.66
N GLN A 155 8.96 6.40 -2.86
CA GLN A 155 8.60 7.20 -4.03
C GLN A 155 7.22 7.84 -3.87
N ILE A 156 6.24 7.09 -3.36
CA ILE A 156 4.89 7.61 -3.11
C ILE A 156 4.91 8.73 -2.06
N LEU A 157 5.64 8.58 -0.96
CA LEU A 157 5.76 9.65 0.04
C LEU A 157 6.36 10.93 -0.58
N SER A 158 7.42 10.80 -1.38
CA SER A 158 8.02 11.95 -2.06
C SER A 158 7.06 12.59 -3.05
N ALA A 159 6.45 11.80 -3.92
CA ALA A 159 5.53 12.29 -4.95
C ALA A 159 4.28 12.99 -4.37
N LEU A 160 3.76 12.49 -3.25
CA LEU A 160 2.66 13.15 -2.55
C LEU A 160 3.09 14.50 -1.94
N ALA A 161 4.33 14.61 -1.44
CA ALA A 161 4.84 15.89 -0.95
C ALA A 161 5.02 16.90 -2.11
N ASP A 162 5.53 16.44 -3.27
CA ASP A 162 5.64 17.25 -4.47
C ASP A 162 4.26 17.77 -4.92
N ALA A 163 3.25 16.91 -4.94
CA ALA A 163 1.89 17.27 -5.31
C ALA A 163 1.26 18.30 -4.34
N LEU A 164 1.55 18.20 -3.04
CA LEU A 164 1.12 19.21 -2.05
C LEU A 164 1.79 20.56 -2.30
N ASP A 165 3.10 20.56 -2.63
CA ASP A 165 3.81 21.80 -3.00
C ASP A 165 3.22 22.44 -4.26
N GLU A 166 2.90 21.64 -5.29
CA GLU A 166 2.25 22.11 -6.53
C GLU A 166 0.87 22.75 -6.27
N LEU A 167 0.11 22.23 -5.30
CA LEU A 167 -1.17 22.80 -4.86
C LEU A 167 -1.01 23.96 -3.87
N ASN A 168 0.23 24.38 -3.58
CA ASN A 168 0.56 25.41 -2.61
C ASN A 168 -0.01 25.14 -1.21
N VAL A 169 -0.04 23.86 -0.79
CA VAL A 169 -0.41 23.48 0.56
C VAL A 169 0.75 23.77 1.51
N PRO A 170 0.58 24.64 2.51
CA PRO A 170 1.63 24.87 3.51
C PRO A 170 1.93 23.57 4.28
N CYS A 171 3.17 23.09 4.18
CA CYS A 171 3.66 21.91 4.88
C CYS A 171 4.80 22.30 5.81
N HIS A 172 4.62 22.11 7.12
CA HIS A 172 5.60 22.37 8.16
C HIS A 172 6.25 21.05 8.58
N TRP A 173 7.38 20.76 7.94
CA TRP A 173 8.21 19.59 8.25
C TRP A 173 9.14 19.89 9.44
N GLU A 174 9.57 18.85 10.16
CA GLU A 174 10.41 18.94 11.35
C GLU A 174 9.78 19.85 12.42
N HIS A 175 8.44 19.88 12.44
CA HIS A 175 7.64 20.72 13.31
C HIS A 175 6.61 19.87 14.07
N GLU A 176 6.84 19.62 15.33
CA GLU A 176 5.87 18.96 16.21
C GLU A 176 4.77 19.95 16.58
N CYS A 177 3.53 19.59 16.32
CA CYS A 177 2.35 20.40 16.61
C CYS A 177 1.30 19.51 17.28
N ALA A 178 0.79 19.97 18.40
CA ALA A 178 -0.32 19.31 19.11
C ALA A 178 -1.65 20.01 18.80
N PRO A 179 -2.80 19.36 19.01
CA PRO A 179 -4.12 19.98 18.79
C PRO A 179 -4.32 21.27 19.60
N GLU A 180 -3.68 21.37 20.76
CA GLU A 180 -3.75 22.55 21.66
C GLU A 180 -3.07 23.76 21.03
N ASP A 181 -2.05 23.58 20.20
CA ASP A 181 -1.31 24.65 19.55
C ASP A 181 -2.13 25.36 18.43
N LEU A 182 -3.23 24.74 18.01
CA LEU A 182 -4.09 25.24 16.94
C LEU A 182 -5.27 26.10 17.47
N GLN A 183 -5.37 26.30 18.77
CA GLN A 183 -6.43 27.09 19.42
C GLN A 183 -6.10 28.59 19.40
N THR A 184 -6.17 29.22 18.22
CA THR A 184 -6.12 30.69 18.11
C THR A 184 -7.06 31.20 17.03
#